data_71b797f33cd783515498a747a9f0cf34
#
_entry.id   71b797f33cd783515498a747a9f0cf34
#
_cell.length_a   1.000
_cell.length_b   1.000
_cell.length_c   1.000
_cell.angle_alpha   90.00
_cell.angle_beta   90.00
_cell.angle_gamma   90.00
#
_symmetry.space_group_name_H-M   'P 1'
#
loop_
_entity.id
_entity.type
_entity.pdbx_description
1 polymer ?
#
loop_
_entity_poly.entity_id
_entity_poly.type
_entity_poly.pdbx_seq_one_letter_code
_entity_poly.pdbx_strand_id
1 'polypeptide(L)'
;MFQLTATPASALADEPVHIRVMGLAPLQVVTLMASLKDEKGNLFQSRAFYRANEAGELDLEQDPALGGDFVGVHPMGLFWSLKPEKPFGRLLKLEVMNSPFWITLDLYDSPRASLEVQRWFSSPGVQRLMIREGRVRGALFLPPGEGPFPGIIDLFGGIGGLLEYRAGLLAAHGFAALALAYFAYDDLPNQLQEVDLDYFEEAANLLLAHPKIQKPGIGVISVSKGAEIGLAMACYLKQVVATVCINGRNAIFEVPLRYRDLVLTPIPSFLERMEVNASGAVRLRHCMGDPRDELNQQSVLPIEKSQGQILFIIGEDDECLNSRDYAEQALDQLQSHGRSNGRMLLYPGAGHLIEPPYGPLCYGSRTRGFPLPLLWGGDPVLHAAAQEQAWREILKFFRQHLAILIFPDSQSS
;
A
#
# COMPACT_ATOMS: atom_id res chain seq x y z
N MET A 1 -0.23 -41.42 4.78
CA MET A 1 1.05 -40.81 4.45
C MET A 1 1.04 -39.38 5.01
N PHE A 2 2.07 -39.00 5.75
CA PHE A 2 2.19 -37.65 6.31
C PHE A 2 2.53 -36.64 5.20
N GLN A 3 1.82 -35.49 5.17
CA GLN A 3 2.01 -34.51 4.13
C GLN A 3 1.67 -33.09 4.61
N LEU A 4 2.58 -32.15 4.43
CA LEU A 4 2.35 -30.71 4.55
C LEU A 4 2.31 -30.12 3.14
N THR A 5 1.22 -29.44 2.80
CA THR A 5 1.03 -28.85 1.47
C THR A 5 0.64 -27.38 1.56
N ALA A 6 1.07 -26.61 0.56
CA ALA A 6 0.65 -25.23 0.33
C ALA A 6 0.32 -25.05 -1.15
N THR A 7 -0.91 -24.62 -1.44
CA THR A 7 -1.40 -24.52 -2.82
C THR A 7 -1.99 -23.12 -3.09
N PRO A 8 -1.49 -22.40 -4.07
CA PRO A 8 -0.27 -22.68 -4.84
C PRO A 8 1.00 -22.40 -4.01
N ALA A 9 2.06 -23.16 -4.24
CA ALA A 9 3.34 -22.96 -3.58
C ALA A 9 4.12 -21.78 -4.16
N SER A 10 3.75 -21.31 -5.35
CA SER A 10 4.29 -20.13 -6.01
C SER A 10 3.14 -19.29 -6.54
N ALA A 11 3.03 -18.08 -6.07
CA ALA A 11 1.93 -17.16 -6.40
C ALA A 11 2.35 -15.70 -6.20
N LEU A 12 1.50 -14.79 -6.65
CA LEU A 12 1.63 -13.38 -6.30
C LEU A 12 1.45 -13.18 -4.80
N ALA A 13 2.14 -12.21 -4.24
CA ALA A 13 2.10 -11.92 -2.80
C ALA A 13 0.70 -11.48 -2.31
N ASP A 14 -0.16 -11.01 -3.21
CA ASP A 14 -1.54 -10.62 -2.91
C ASP A 14 -2.57 -11.73 -3.19
N GLU A 15 -2.11 -12.94 -3.50
CA GLU A 15 -2.96 -14.11 -3.68
C GLU A 15 -2.95 -14.99 -2.43
N PRO A 16 -4.10 -15.59 -2.04
CA PRO A 16 -4.14 -16.52 -0.91
C PRO A 16 -3.43 -17.82 -1.21
N VAL A 17 -2.98 -18.49 -0.13
CA VAL A 17 -2.36 -19.81 -0.15
C VAL A 17 -3.15 -20.74 0.75
N HIS A 18 -3.50 -21.91 0.25
CA HIS A 18 -4.20 -22.95 1.00
C HIS A 18 -3.20 -23.91 1.64
N ILE A 19 -3.09 -23.91 2.97
CA ILE A 19 -2.19 -24.75 3.74
C ILE A 19 -2.96 -25.90 4.35
N ARG A 20 -2.48 -27.14 4.15
CA ARG A 20 -3.07 -28.38 4.69
C ARG A 20 -1.99 -29.28 5.26
N VAL A 21 -2.36 -30.03 6.29
CA VAL A 21 -1.55 -31.11 6.86
C VAL A 21 -2.38 -32.37 6.91
N MET A 22 -1.81 -33.49 6.50
CA MET A 22 -2.45 -34.80 6.50
C MET A 22 -1.53 -35.85 7.14
N GLY A 23 -2.09 -36.93 7.67
CA GLY A 23 -1.33 -38.04 8.24
C GLY A 23 -0.87 -37.82 9.68
N LEU A 24 -1.48 -36.87 10.38
CA LEU A 24 -1.26 -36.68 11.82
C LEU A 24 -2.01 -37.73 12.64
N ALA A 25 -1.67 -37.86 13.91
CA ALA A 25 -2.48 -38.60 14.85
C ALA A 25 -3.84 -37.91 15.04
N PRO A 26 -4.93 -38.66 15.29
CA PRO A 26 -6.22 -38.04 15.59
C PRO A 26 -6.11 -37.05 16.74
N LEU A 27 -6.69 -35.86 16.56
CA LEU A 27 -6.73 -34.77 17.54
C LEU A 27 -5.34 -34.24 18.01
N GLN A 28 -4.28 -34.56 17.27
CA GLN A 28 -2.94 -34.10 17.60
C GLN A 28 -2.84 -32.59 17.54
N VAL A 29 -2.22 -31.97 18.56
CA VAL A 29 -1.88 -30.57 18.55
C VAL A 29 -0.51 -30.39 17.90
N VAL A 30 -0.40 -29.48 16.97
CA VAL A 30 0.84 -29.21 16.24
C VAL A 30 1.14 -27.72 16.21
N THR A 31 2.43 -27.39 16.02
CA THR A 31 2.91 -26.02 15.84
C THR A 31 3.35 -25.83 14.39
N LEU A 32 2.75 -24.85 13.74
CA LEU A 32 3.22 -24.34 12.43
C LEU A 32 3.97 -23.04 12.64
N MET A 33 5.12 -22.92 11.98
CA MET A 33 5.91 -21.69 11.93
C MET A 33 6.11 -21.24 10.50
N ALA A 34 6.09 -19.94 10.30
CA ALA A 34 6.54 -19.31 9.07
C ALA A 34 7.79 -18.49 9.35
N SER A 35 8.73 -18.51 8.43
CA SER A 35 9.94 -17.68 8.52
C SER A 35 10.33 -17.13 7.14
N LEU A 36 10.88 -15.92 7.16
CA LEU A 36 11.29 -15.22 5.96
C LEU A 36 12.50 -14.36 6.29
N LYS A 37 13.50 -14.37 5.40
CA LYS A 37 14.57 -13.37 5.41
C LYS A 37 14.35 -12.39 4.27
N ASP A 38 14.39 -11.10 4.59
CA ASP A 38 14.35 -10.08 3.54
C ASP A 38 15.69 -10.01 2.78
N GLU A 39 15.75 -9.14 1.80
CA GLU A 39 16.93 -9.01 0.93
C GLU A 39 18.16 -8.47 1.65
N LYS A 40 17.98 -7.90 2.84
CA LYS A 40 19.05 -7.42 3.71
C LYS A 40 19.45 -8.44 4.79
N GLY A 41 18.83 -9.62 4.79
CA GLY A 41 19.08 -10.68 5.76
C GLY A 41 18.33 -10.53 7.08
N ASN A 42 17.35 -9.62 7.17
CA ASN A 42 16.53 -9.47 8.37
C ASN A 42 15.50 -10.61 8.45
N LEU A 43 15.41 -11.22 9.63
CA LEU A 43 14.52 -12.35 9.88
C LEU A 43 13.18 -11.88 10.38
N PHE A 44 12.11 -12.48 9.82
CA PHE A 44 10.73 -12.35 10.25
C PHE A 44 10.18 -13.74 10.54
N GLN A 45 9.45 -13.90 11.63
CA GLN A 45 8.89 -15.18 12.06
C GLN A 45 7.47 -15.03 12.60
N SER A 46 6.69 -16.09 12.44
CA SER A 46 5.37 -16.25 13.06
C SER A 46 5.14 -17.71 13.43
N ARG A 47 4.21 -17.94 14.35
CA ARG A 47 3.80 -19.29 14.74
C ARG A 47 2.34 -19.35 15.16
N ALA A 48 1.75 -20.51 15.00
CA ALA A 48 0.40 -20.78 15.47
C ALA A 48 0.25 -22.26 15.85
N PHE A 49 -0.64 -22.53 16.81
CA PHE A 49 -0.94 -23.86 17.30
C PHE A 49 -2.29 -24.31 16.76
N TYR A 50 -2.36 -25.55 16.27
CA TYR A 50 -3.56 -26.13 15.69
C TYR A 50 -3.81 -27.54 16.23
N ARG A 51 -5.06 -27.97 16.18
CA ARG A 51 -5.43 -29.35 16.47
C ARG A 51 -5.96 -30.03 15.22
N ALA A 52 -5.41 -31.21 14.87
CA ALA A 52 -5.92 -32.03 13.81
C ALA A 52 -7.33 -32.56 14.15
N ASN A 53 -8.09 -32.87 13.13
CA ASN A 53 -9.39 -33.54 13.31
C ASN A 53 -9.20 -35.01 13.67
N GLU A 54 -10.33 -35.80 13.78
CA GLU A 54 -10.31 -37.22 14.10
C GLU A 54 -9.64 -38.06 13.01
N ALA A 55 -9.58 -37.56 11.77
CA ALA A 55 -8.88 -38.19 10.66
C ALA A 55 -7.40 -37.85 10.58
N GLY A 56 -6.86 -37.05 11.51
CA GLY A 56 -5.48 -36.58 11.48
C GLY A 56 -5.19 -35.51 10.42
N GLU A 57 -6.21 -34.79 10.03
CA GLU A 57 -6.13 -33.75 9.03
C GLU A 57 -6.25 -32.35 9.65
N LEU A 58 -5.57 -31.38 9.03
CA LEU A 58 -5.61 -29.95 9.38
C LEU A 58 -5.73 -29.14 8.10
N ASP A 59 -6.72 -28.24 8.06
CA ASP A 59 -6.98 -27.34 6.95
C ASP A 59 -7.10 -25.91 7.48
N LEU A 60 -6.12 -25.06 7.18
CA LEU A 60 -6.08 -23.70 7.71
C LEU A 60 -7.18 -22.79 7.19
N GLU A 61 -7.86 -23.16 6.12
CA GLU A 61 -9.05 -22.42 5.66
C GLU A 61 -10.28 -22.63 6.56
N GLN A 62 -10.31 -23.70 7.32
CA GLN A 62 -11.47 -24.08 8.14
C GLN A 62 -11.16 -24.18 9.63
N ASP A 63 -9.94 -24.60 9.97
CA ASP A 63 -9.57 -24.91 11.35
C ASP A 63 -8.99 -23.67 12.04
N PRO A 64 -9.41 -23.40 13.29
CA PRO A 64 -8.90 -22.25 14.04
C PRO A 64 -7.52 -22.53 14.61
N ALA A 65 -6.70 -21.48 14.64
CA ALA A 65 -5.52 -21.47 15.49
C ALA A 65 -5.95 -21.40 16.96
N LEU A 66 -5.35 -22.24 17.80
CA LEU A 66 -5.64 -22.31 19.23
C LEU A 66 -4.87 -21.24 20.01
N GLY A 67 -3.80 -20.75 19.43
CA GLY A 67 -2.90 -19.78 20.04
C GLY A 67 -1.68 -19.54 19.17
N GLY A 68 -0.72 -18.81 19.70
CA GLY A 68 0.45 -18.33 18.98
C GLY A 68 0.31 -16.85 18.68
N ASP A 69 0.64 -16.44 17.46
CA ASP A 69 0.56 -15.04 17.06
C ASP A 69 -0.86 -14.59 16.70
N PHE A 70 -1.79 -15.50 16.59
CA PHE A 70 -3.21 -15.21 16.38
C PHE A 70 -4.09 -16.38 16.87
N VAL A 71 -5.38 -16.11 16.97
CA VAL A 71 -6.41 -17.08 17.41
C VAL A 71 -7.57 -17.04 16.42
N GLY A 72 -8.18 -18.21 16.14
CA GLY A 72 -9.34 -18.31 15.25
C GLY A 72 -8.97 -18.72 13.83
N VAL A 73 -9.97 -18.72 12.94
CA VAL A 73 -9.81 -19.13 11.56
C VAL A 73 -9.24 -17.98 10.74
N HIS A 74 -7.96 -18.08 10.41
CA HIS A 74 -7.23 -17.09 9.62
C HIS A 74 -6.30 -17.82 8.65
N PRO A 75 -6.77 -18.14 7.43
CA PRO A 75 -5.97 -18.89 6.46
C PRO A 75 -4.61 -18.31 6.14
N MET A 76 -4.50 -16.97 6.12
CA MET A 76 -3.25 -16.26 5.83
C MET A 76 -2.54 -15.73 7.10
N GLY A 77 -3.00 -16.16 8.27
CA GLY A 77 -2.50 -15.62 9.55
C GLY A 77 -0.99 -15.77 9.76
N LEU A 78 -0.39 -16.88 9.31
CA LEU A 78 1.05 -17.08 9.39
C LEU A 78 1.84 -16.07 8.54
N PHE A 79 1.25 -15.57 7.47
CA PHE A 79 1.88 -14.58 6.59
C PHE A 79 1.76 -13.16 7.17
N TRP A 80 0.56 -12.73 7.57
CA TRP A 80 0.37 -11.38 8.07
C TRP A 80 0.78 -11.20 9.53
N SER A 81 1.06 -12.26 10.26
CA SER A 81 1.57 -12.18 11.63
C SER A 81 3.09 -12.29 11.75
N LEU A 82 3.81 -12.36 10.64
CA LEU A 82 5.27 -12.33 10.65
C LEU A 82 5.78 -11.12 11.42
N LYS A 83 6.68 -11.34 12.37
CA LYS A 83 7.26 -10.29 13.21
C LYS A 83 8.76 -10.18 12.96
N PRO A 84 9.32 -8.96 12.87
CA PRO A 84 10.75 -8.78 12.76
C PRO A 84 11.47 -9.24 14.03
N GLU A 85 12.61 -9.91 13.87
CA GLU A 85 13.49 -10.23 15.00
C GLU A 85 14.06 -8.96 15.63
N LYS A 86 14.45 -8.00 14.79
CA LYS A 86 14.91 -6.68 15.24
C LYS A 86 13.71 -5.76 15.45
N PRO A 87 13.59 -5.11 16.61
CA PRO A 87 12.50 -4.17 16.85
C PRO A 87 12.41 -3.09 15.77
N PHE A 88 11.18 -2.73 15.41
CA PHE A 88 10.88 -1.69 14.42
C PHE A 88 11.37 -1.98 13.00
N GLY A 89 11.64 -3.24 12.66
CA GLY A 89 11.89 -3.66 11.29
C GLY A 89 10.63 -3.57 10.44
N ARG A 90 10.79 -3.20 9.17
CA ARG A 90 9.71 -3.18 8.20
C ARG A 90 10.05 -4.10 7.04
N LEU A 91 9.10 -4.95 6.65
CA LEU A 91 9.26 -5.82 5.51
C LEU A 91 8.93 -5.07 4.22
N LEU A 92 9.92 -4.86 3.38
CA LEU A 92 9.78 -4.23 2.07
C LEU A 92 10.44 -5.12 1.01
N LYS A 93 9.73 -5.41 -0.08
CA LYS A 93 10.33 -6.06 -1.24
C LYS A 93 11.01 -5.01 -2.10
N LEU A 94 12.32 -5.11 -2.24
CA LEU A 94 13.13 -4.14 -2.98
C LEU A 94 13.35 -4.57 -4.43
N GLU A 95 13.74 -5.81 -4.67
CA GLU A 95 13.91 -6.36 -6.00
C GLU A 95 12.61 -7.09 -6.39
N VAL A 96 11.91 -6.57 -7.41
CA VAL A 96 10.54 -7.01 -7.73
C VAL A 96 10.51 -8.05 -8.85
N MET A 97 11.46 -8.02 -9.79
CA MET A 97 11.35 -8.78 -11.04
C MET A 97 11.92 -10.21 -10.99
N ASN A 98 13.05 -10.40 -10.31
CA ASN A 98 13.86 -11.60 -10.50
C ASN A 98 13.81 -12.58 -9.33
N SER A 99 13.25 -12.18 -8.20
CA SER A 99 13.15 -13.04 -7.01
C SER A 99 11.88 -12.78 -6.22
N PRO A 100 11.28 -13.85 -5.64
CA PRO A 100 10.17 -13.69 -4.71
C PRO A 100 10.68 -13.48 -3.29
N PHE A 101 9.75 -13.26 -2.34
CA PHE A 101 10.00 -13.65 -0.97
C PHE A 101 9.86 -15.17 -0.85
N TRP A 102 10.82 -15.77 -0.18
CA TRP A 102 10.81 -17.19 0.17
C TRP A 102 10.34 -17.33 1.61
N ILE A 103 9.17 -17.93 1.78
CA ILE A 103 8.62 -18.19 3.11
C ILE A 103 8.74 -19.69 3.38
N THR A 104 9.45 -20.04 4.45
CA THR A 104 9.56 -21.42 4.91
C THR A 104 8.43 -21.68 5.89
N LEU A 105 7.65 -22.73 5.61
CA LEU A 105 6.62 -23.25 6.52
C LEU A 105 7.16 -24.50 7.17
N ASP A 106 7.23 -24.51 8.50
CA ASP A 106 7.72 -25.64 9.28
C ASP A 106 6.65 -26.20 10.21
N LEU A 107 6.48 -27.51 10.17
CA LEU A 107 5.77 -28.24 11.19
C LEU A 107 6.80 -28.77 12.21
N TYR A 108 6.72 -28.34 13.46
CA TYR A 108 7.75 -28.60 14.46
C TYR A 108 7.56 -29.89 15.22
N ASP A 109 6.35 -30.36 15.33
CA ASP A 109 6.03 -31.57 16.08
C ASP A 109 6.35 -32.81 15.26
N SER A 110 6.34 -33.97 15.91
CA SER A 110 6.61 -35.23 15.21
C SER A 110 5.33 -35.73 14.51
N PRO A 111 5.38 -36.05 13.21
CA PRO A 111 6.53 -35.94 12.34
C PRO A 111 6.84 -34.50 11.93
N ARG A 112 8.12 -34.20 11.70
CA ARG A 112 8.52 -32.89 11.21
C ARG A 112 8.41 -32.81 9.70
N ALA A 113 8.03 -31.63 9.21
CA ALA A 113 8.02 -31.34 7.79
C ALA A 113 8.32 -29.86 7.55
N SER A 114 8.85 -29.57 6.38
CA SER A 114 9.18 -28.23 5.94
C SER A 114 8.88 -28.09 4.46
N LEU A 115 8.40 -26.92 4.05
CA LEU A 115 8.26 -26.56 2.64
C LEU A 115 8.47 -25.06 2.45
N GLU A 116 8.77 -24.69 1.21
CA GLU A 116 8.95 -23.28 0.85
C GLU A 116 7.80 -22.80 -0.03
N VAL A 117 7.35 -21.58 0.25
CA VAL A 117 6.32 -20.87 -0.52
C VAL A 117 6.95 -19.64 -1.13
N GLN A 118 6.74 -19.43 -2.42
CA GLN A 118 7.21 -18.25 -3.14
C GLN A 118 6.11 -17.21 -3.22
N ARG A 119 6.45 -15.97 -2.83
CA ARG A 119 5.54 -14.82 -2.91
C ARG A 119 6.13 -13.80 -3.87
N TRP A 120 5.54 -13.68 -5.04
CA TRP A 120 6.00 -12.83 -6.13
C TRP A 120 5.30 -11.48 -6.13
N PHE A 121 6.02 -10.42 -6.49
CA PHE A 121 5.47 -9.08 -6.68
C PHE A 121 5.37 -8.69 -8.16
N SER A 122 5.65 -9.62 -9.04
CA SER A 122 5.53 -9.49 -10.49
C SER A 122 5.09 -10.85 -11.05
N SER A 123 4.39 -10.83 -12.18
CA SER A 123 3.98 -12.04 -12.90
C SER A 123 4.79 -12.23 -14.18
N PRO A 124 4.82 -13.46 -14.74
CA PRO A 124 5.52 -13.71 -15.99
C PRO A 124 5.01 -12.78 -17.11
N GLY A 125 5.94 -12.24 -17.90
CA GLY A 125 5.64 -11.36 -19.01
C GLY A 125 5.53 -9.87 -18.65
N VAL A 126 5.49 -9.52 -17.37
CA VAL A 126 5.59 -8.12 -16.94
C VAL A 126 6.98 -7.59 -17.28
N GLN A 127 7.05 -6.39 -17.87
CA GLN A 127 8.30 -5.71 -18.18
C GLN A 127 8.52 -4.55 -17.21
N ARG A 128 9.75 -4.35 -16.76
CA ARG A 128 10.16 -3.21 -15.98
C ARG A 128 11.09 -2.33 -16.81
N LEU A 129 10.72 -1.08 -16.99
CA LEU A 129 11.50 -0.07 -17.70
C LEU A 129 12.00 0.97 -16.72
N MET A 130 13.32 1.14 -16.61
CA MET A 130 13.90 2.25 -15.85
C MET A 130 13.53 3.57 -16.53
N ILE A 131 12.97 4.51 -15.78
CA ILE A 131 12.60 5.82 -16.29
C ILE A 131 13.61 6.86 -15.81
N ARG A 132 14.26 7.49 -16.77
CA ARG A 132 15.21 8.58 -16.57
C ARG A 132 15.11 9.55 -17.76
N GLU A 133 13.94 10.20 -17.87
CA GLU A 133 13.66 11.18 -18.92
C GLU A 133 13.37 12.55 -18.31
N GLY A 134 14.05 13.59 -18.81
CA GLY A 134 13.99 14.91 -18.20
C GLY A 134 14.35 14.80 -16.72
N ARG A 135 13.52 15.36 -15.86
CA ARG A 135 13.68 15.25 -14.40
C ARG A 135 13.09 13.98 -13.81
N VAL A 136 12.26 13.25 -14.55
CA VAL A 136 11.49 12.13 -14.03
C VAL A 136 12.36 10.93 -13.71
N ARG A 137 12.22 10.40 -12.50
CA ARG A 137 12.97 9.23 -11.99
C ARG A 137 12.01 8.20 -11.43
N GLY A 138 12.10 6.98 -11.92
CA GLY A 138 11.21 5.92 -11.48
C GLY A 138 11.39 4.64 -12.28
N ALA A 139 10.39 3.76 -12.18
CA ALA A 139 10.31 2.52 -12.93
C ALA A 139 8.88 2.30 -13.43
N LEU A 140 8.74 2.03 -14.73
CA LEU A 140 7.46 1.72 -15.34
C LEU A 140 7.32 0.21 -15.49
N PHE A 141 6.24 -0.33 -14.91
CA PHE A 141 5.88 -1.74 -15.04
C PHE A 141 4.75 -1.89 -16.05
N LEU A 142 4.99 -2.64 -17.12
CA LEU A 142 4.02 -2.90 -18.17
C LEU A 142 3.48 -4.32 -18.08
N PRO A 143 2.15 -4.51 -18.12
CA PRO A 143 1.58 -5.84 -18.25
C PRO A 143 2.02 -6.53 -19.54
N PRO A 144 1.95 -7.87 -19.59
CA PRO A 144 2.18 -8.58 -20.86
C PRO A 144 1.12 -8.23 -21.90
N GLY A 145 1.51 -8.20 -23.18
CA GLY A 145 0.61 -7.96 -24.31
C GLY A 145 0.81 -6.60 -24.98
N GLU A 146 -0.08 -6.30 -25.91
CA GLU A 146 0.03 -5.11 -26.78
C GLU A 146 -0.51 -3.84 -26.11
N GLY A 147 -1.48 -3.97 -25.22
CA GLY A 147 -2.21 -2.82 -24.68
C GLY A 147 -3.24 -2.25 -25.66
N PRO A 148 -3.66 -0.98 -25.49
CA PRO A 148 -3.21 -0.06 -24.45
C PRO A 148 -3.69 -0.45 -23.04
N PHE A 149 -2.89 -0.14 -22.04
CA PHE A 149 -3.18 -0.43 -20.64
C PHE A 149 -3.55 0.84 -19.88
N PRO A 150 -4.49 0.76 -18.91
CA PRO A 150 -4.73 1.87 -18.00
C PRO A 150 -3.45 2.23 -17.25
N GLY A 151 -3.08 3.49 -17.23
CA GLY A 151 -1.87 3.98 -16.57
C GLY A 151 -2.16 4.46 -15.15
N ILE A 152 -1.26 4.14 -14.23
CA ILE A 152 -1.33 4.55 -12.82
C ILE A 152 0.04 5.05 -12.38
N ILE A 153 0.08 6.21 -11.72
CA ILE A 153 1.27 6.66 -10.98
C ILE A 153 1.16 6.18 -9.54
N ASP A 154 2.22 5.57 -9.04
CA ASP A 154 2.33 5.05 -7.67
C ASP A 154 3.24 5.96 -6.83
N LEU A 155 2.69 6.55 -5.76
CA LEU A 155 3.38 7.46 -4.87
C LEU A 155 3.41 6.93 -3.44
N PHE A 156 4.61 6.82 -2.89
CA PHE A 156 4.82 6.56 -1.46
C PHE A 156 5.04 7.87 -0.70
N GLY A 157 5.13 7.77 0.63
CA GLY A 157 5.19 8.94 1.51
C GLY A 157 6.59 9.37 1.92
N GLY A 158 6.72 9.71 3.20
CA GLY A 158 7.93 10.29 3.78
C GLY A 158 9.16 9.38 3.85
N ILE A 159 9.03 8.12 3.48
CA ILE A 159 10.16 7.20 3.38
C ILE A 159 11.16 7.60 2.29
N GLY A 160 10.67 8.25 1.22
CA GLY A 160 11.52 8.62 0.07
C GLY A 160 12.05 7.41 -0.69
N GLY A 161 12.94 7.68 -1.65
CA GLY A 161 13.51 6.63 -2.49
C GLY A 161 12.53 6.11 -3.54
N LEU A 162 12.82 4.93 -4.07
CA LEU A 162 11.97 4.27 -5.06
C LEU A 162 11.48 2.94 -4.50
N LEU A 163 10.18 2.82 -4.28
CA LEU A 163 9.50 1.59 -3.88
C LEU A 163 8.68 1.07 -5.05
N GLU A 164 8.88 -0.18 -5.43
CA GLU A 164 8.38 -0.73 -6.69
C GLU A 164 7.40 -1.88 -6.52
N TYR A 165 7.25 -2.43 -5.31
CA TYR A 165 6.50 -3.66 -5.10
C TYR A 165 5.00 -3.52 -5.40
N ARG A 166 4.40 -2.37 -5.10
CA ARG A 166 2.98 -2.13 -5.39
C ARG A 166 2.74 -1.92 -6.88
N ALA A 167 3.65 -1.21 -7.57
CA ALA A 167 3.59 -1.04 -9.02
C ALA A 167 3.71 -2.39 -9.76
N GLY A 168 4.59 -3.26 -9.29
CA GLY A 168 4.72 -4.62 -9.83
C GLY A 168 3.44 -5.43 -9.71
N LEU A 169 2.76 -5.38 -8.55
CA LEU A 169 1.47 -6.03 -8.36
C LEU A 169 0.37 -5.43 -9.23
N LEU A 170 0.33 -4.11 -9.38
CA LEU A 170 -0.63 -3.46 -10.29
C LEU A 170 -0.44 -3.93 -11.74
N ALA A 171 0.80 -4.06 -12.19
CA ALA A 171 1.09 -4.57 -13.53
C ALA A 171 0.68 -6.04 -13.70
N ALA A 172 0.82 -6.85 -12.65
CA ALA A 172 0.31 -8.22 -12.65
C ALA A 172 -1.22 -8.29 -12.75
N HIS A 173 -1.92 -7.22 -12.40
CA HIS A 173 -3.37 -7.08 -12.52
C HIS A 173 -3.83 -6.29 -13.76
N GLY A 174 -2.94 -6.02 -14.71
CA GLY A 174 -3.30 -5.42 -15.99
C GLY A 174 -3.17 -3.89 -16.09
N PHE A 175 -2.57 -3.24 -15.10
CA PHE A 175 -2.34 -1.80 -15.11
C PHE A 175 -0.88 -1.48 -15.43
N ALA A 176 -0.64 -0.50 -16.30
CA ALA A 176 0.71 0.03 -16.48
C ALA A 176 1.01 0.99 -15.34
N ALA A 177 1.92 0.62 -14.46
CA ALA A 177 2.16 1.34 -13.22
C ALA A 177 3.55 1.97 -13.19
N LEU A 178 3.61 3.28 -12.99
CA LEU A 178 4.83 4.05 -12.83
C LEU A 178 5.09 4.26 -11.34
N ALA A 179 6.07 3.52 -10.79
CA ALA A 179 6.62 3.82 -9.48
C ALA A 179 7.47 5.09 -9.60
N LEU A 180 7.03 6.18 -8.97
CA LEU A 180 7.66 7.48 -9.13
C LEU A 180 8.42 7.87 -7.87
N ALA A 181 9.73 8.13 -8.02
CA ALA A 181 10.54 8.75 -6.98
C ALA A 181 10.43 10.27 -7.07
N TYR A 182 10.47 10.97 -5.93
CA TYR A 182 10.45 12.42 -5.91
C TYR A 182 11.42 13.03 -4.90
N PHE A 183 12.05 12.23 -4.06
CA PHE A 183 13.18 12.62 -3.23
C PHE A 183 13.95 11.39 -2.72
N ALA A 184 15.18 11.59 -2.25
CA ALA A 184 16.06 10.55 -1.71
C ALA A 184 16.31 9.37 -2.68
N TYR A 185 16.41 9.67 -3.94
CA TYR A 185 16.68 8.69 -5.00
C TYR A 185 17.45 9.35 -6.14
N ASP A 186 18.50 8.66 -6.64
CA ASP A 186 19.34 9.09 -7.76
C ASP A 186 19.82 10.55 -7.55
N ASP A 187 19.63 11.42 -8.54
CA ASP A 187 20.00 12.84 -8.51
C ASP A 187 18.90 13.78 -7.99
N LEU A 188 17.80 13.20 -7.47
CA LEU A 188 16.75 13.97 -6.80
C LEU A 188 17.25 14.51 -5.44
N PRO A 189 16.60 15.54 -4.87
CA PRO A 189 16.98 16.04 -3.54
C PRO A 189 16.94 14.95 -2.47
N ASN A 190 17.91 14.98 -1.54
CA ASN A 190 17.97 14.02 -0.44
C ASN A 190 16.81 14.15 0.55
N GLN A 191 16.28 15.38 0.69
CA GLN A 191 15.15 15.68 1.54
C GLN A 191 14.09 16.39 0.74
N LEU A 192 12.83 16.18 1.11
CA LEU A 192 11.71 16.90 0.50
C LEU A 192 11.71 18.34 1.04
N GLN A 193 12.00 19.32 0.18
CA GLN A 193 12.02 20.74 0.53
C GLN A 193 10.80 21.49 0.03
N GLU A 194 10.18 20.99 -1.03
CA GLU A 194 8.95 21.50 -1.60
C GLU A 194 8.25 20.38 -2.39
N VAL A 195 6.94 20.53 -2.60
CA VAL A 195 6.21 19.73 -3.57
C VAL A 195 6.14 20.54 -4.86
N ASP A 196 6.98 20.19 -5.83
CA ASP A 196 6.98 20.79 -7.16
C ASP A 196 6.00 20.04 -8.06
N LEU A 197 4.77 20.53 -8.15
CA LEU A 197 3.71 19.84 -8.88
C LEU A 197 3.99 19.80 -10.39
N ASP A 198 4.81 20.68 -10.92
CA ASP A 198 5.26 20.63 -12.32
C ASP A 198 6.04 19.32 -12.60
N TYR A 199 6.81 18.83 -11.64
CA TYR A 199 7.49 17.54 -11.72
C TYR A 199 6.50 16.38 -11.88
N PHE A 200 5.42 16.38 -11.10
CA PHE A 200 4.39 15.35 -11.16
C PHE A 200 3.58 15.43 -12.44
N GLU A 201 3.37 16.64 -12.98
CA GLU A 201 2.76 16.80 -14.30
C GLU A 201 3.65 16.27 -15.42
N GLU A 202 4.96 16.50 -15.36
CA GLU A 202 5.92 15.90 -16.30
C GLU A 202 5.82 14.37 -16.28
N ALA A 203 5.75 13.77 -15.08
CA ALA A 203 5.59 12.32 -14.94
C ALA A 203 4.26 11.82 -15.55
N ALA A 204 3.16 12.54 -15.32
CA ALA A 204 1.86 12.21 -15.91
C ALA A 204 1.90 12.28 -17.44
N ASN A 205 2.51 13.31 -17.99
CA ASN A 205 2.63 13.49 -19.44
C ASN A 205 3.55 12.43 -20.05
N LEU A 206 4.64 12.07 -19.37
CA LEU A 206 5.54 11.00 -19.82
C LEU A 206 4.79 9.67 -19.88
N LEU A 207 3.99 9.34 -18.87
CA LEU A 207 3.20 8.12 -18.85
C LEU A 207 2.18 8.12 -20.00
N LEU A 208 1.43 9.20 -20.20
CA LEU A 208 0.45 9.32 -21.27
C LEU A 208 1.07 9.33 -22.68
N ALA A 209 2.31 9.74 -22.82
CA ALA A 209 3.02 9.72 -24.11
C ALA A 209 3.47 8.32 -24.53
N HIS A 210 3.51 7.37 -23.60
CA HIS A 210 3.93 6.00 -23.89
C HIS A 210 2.88 5.31 -24.77
N PRO A 211 3.28 4.64 -25.86
CA PRO A 211 2.33 4.06 -26.84
C PRO A 211 1.46 2.95 -26.27
N LYS A 212 1.90 2.27 -25.20
CA LYS A 212 1.12 1.21 -24.53
C LYS A 212 0.19 1.71 -23.45
N ILE A 213 0.13 3.01 -23.23
CA ILE A 213 -0.73 3.61 -22.20
C ILE A 213 -2.01 4.14 -22.83
N GLN A 214 -3.12 3.78 -22.21
CA GLN A 214 -4.44 4.26 -22.57
C GLN A 214 -4.57 5.77 -22.31
N LYS A 215 -5.25 6.48 -23.21
CA LYS A 215 -5.53 7.91 -23.13
C LYS A 215 -7.04 8.12 -22.95
N PRO A 216 -7.49 9.30 -22.47
CA PRO A 216 -6.72 10.53 -22.22
C PRO A 216 -6.23 10.73 -20.79
N GLY A 217 -6.59 9.89 -19.84
CA GLY A 217 -6.31 10.11 -18.43
C GLY A 217 -5.64 8.94 -17.74
N ILE A 218 -5.09 9.22 -16.55
CA ILE A 218 -4.40 8.25 -15.70
C ILE A 218 -4.96 8.24 -14.29
N GLY A 219 -4.64 7.16 -13.56
CA GLY A 219 -4.87 7.05 -12.13
C GLY A 219 -3.65 7.41 -11.30
N VAL A 220 -3.89 7.65 -10.03
CA VAL A 220 -2.85 7.82 -9.00
C VAL A 220 -3.22 6.97 -7.80
N ILE A 221 -2.28 6.17 -7.31
CA ILE A 221 -2.37 5.51 -6.00
C ILE A 221 -1.31 6.09 -5.10
N SER A 222 -1.67 6.42 -3.87
CA SER A 222 -0.82 7.26 -3.02
C SER A 222 -1.08 6.98 -1.54
N VAL A 223 -0.05 7.16 -0.72
CA VAL A 223 -0.12 6.95 0.74
C VAL A 223 0.62 8.06 1.48
N SER A 224 0.10 8.49 2.63
CA SER A 224 0.74 9.44 3.54
C SER A 224 1.06 10.79 2.86
N LYS A 225 2.29 11.26 2.90
CA LYS A 225 2.72 12.47 2.15
C LYS A 225 2.44 12.32 0.66
N GLY A 226 2.63 11.13 0.11
CA GLY A 226 2.26 10.83 -1.28
C GLY A 226 0.78 11.01 -1.56
N ALA A 227 -0.10 10.72 -0.60
CA ALA A 227 -1.55 10.93 -0.74
C ALA A 227 -1.92 12.42 -0.76
N GLU A 228 -1.23 13.24 0.01
CA GLU A 228 -1.36 14.70 -0.07
C GLU A 228 -0.98 15.21 -1.47
N ILE A 229 0.12 14.70 -2.02
CA ILE A 229 0.56 15.01 -3.39
C ILE A 229 -0.45 14.48 -4.42
N GLY A 230 -0.90 13.24 -4.27
CA GLY A 230 -1.90 12.64 -5.16
C GLY A 230 -3.20 13.44 -5.19
N LEU A 231 -3.63 13.92 -4.04
CA LEU A 231 -4.80 14.77 -3.94
C LEU A 231 -4.57 16.13 -4.63
N ALA A 232 -3.38 16.72 -4.48
CA ALA A 232 -3.00 17.95 -5.20
C ALA A 232 -2.99 17.71 -6.72
N MET A 233 -2.47 16.58 -7.18
CA MET A 233 -2.53 16.21 -8.59
C MET A 233 -3.97 16.12 -9.08
N ALA A 234 -4.87 15.52 -8.31
CA ALA A 234 -6.30 15.44 -8.65
C ALA A 234 -6.93 16.83 -8.77
N CYS A 235 -6.50 17.79 -7.93
CA CYS A 235 -7.03 19.16 -7.95
C CYS A 235 -6.57 19.97 -9.16
N TYR A 236 -5.31 19.85 -9.54
CA TYR A 236 -4.66 20.77 -10.49
C TYR A 236 -4.34 20.16 -11.85
N LEU A 237 -4.22 18.84 -11.95
CA LEU A 237 -3.81 18.16 -13.18
C LEU A 237 -5.01 17.48 -13.87
N LYS A 238 -5.37 17.99 -15.04
CA LYS A 238 -6.47 17.41 -15.86
C LYS A 238 -6.19 15.98 -16.32
N GLN A 239 -4.94 15.56 -16.34
CA GLN A 239 -4.52 14.20 -16.72
C GLN A 239 -4.99 13.16 -15.70
N VAL A 240 -5.23 13.55 -14.46
CA VAL A 240 -5.60 12.66 -13.36
C VAL A 240 -7.11 12.52 -13.28
N VAL A 241 -7.62 11.30 -13.52
CA VAL A 241 -9.07 11.02 -13.59
C VAL A 241 -9.57 10.08 -12.51
N ALA A 242 -8.66 9.43 -11.78
CA ALA A 242 -9.00 8.53 -10.68
C ALA A 242 -7.86 8.53 -9.66
N THR A 243 -8.17 8.84 -8.41
CA THR A 243 -7.16 8.98 -7.35
C THR A 243 -7.53 8.18 -6.13
N VAL A 244 -6.60 7.35 -5.65
CA VAL A 244 -6.69 6.65 -4.37
C VAL A 244 -5.76 7.33 -3.38
N CYS A 245 -6.33 7.84 -2.28
CA CYS A 245 -5.60 8.47 -1.18
C CYS A 245 -5.68 7.58 0.06
N ILE A 246 -4.55 6.98 0.42
CA ILE A 246 -4.44 6.13 1.62
C ILE A 246 -3.83 6.95 2.74
N ASN A 247 -4.60 7.21 3.79
CA ASN A 247 -4.13 7.89 5.01
C ASN A 247 -3.32 9.15 4.72
N GLY A 248 -3.94 10.11 4.05
CA GLY A 248 -3.32 11.39 3.69
C GLY A 248 -4.02 12.57 4.33
N ARG A 249 -3.65 13.76 3.87
CA ARG A 249 -4.18 15.04 4.36
C ARG A 249 -4.79 15.85 3.22
N ASN A 250 -5.75 16.70 3.56
CA ASN A 250 -6.49 17.55 2.60
C ASN A 250 -5.88 18.94 2.40
N ALA A 251 -4.71 19.17 2.93
CA ALA A 251 -4.00 20.43 2.88
C ALA A 251 -2.50 20.18 2.74
N ILE A 252 -1.74 21.24 2.45
CA ILE A 252 -0.28 21.18 2.35
C ILE A 252 0.33 21.36 3.74
N PHE A 253 1.21 20.45 4.14
CA PHE A 253 1.89 20.41 5.44
C PHE A 253 3.41 20.39 5.26
N GLU A 254 4.13 20.89 6.23
CA GLU A 254 5.57 20.93 6.44
C GLU A 254 6.37 21.68 5.36
N VAL A 255 6.11 21.40 4.09
CA VAL A 255 6.80 22.02 2.96
C VAL A 255 5.80 22.66 2.00
N PRO A 256 6.16 23.76 1.31
CA PRO A 256 5.23 24.41 0.40
C PRO A 256 4.96 23.53 -0.83
N LEU A 257 3.80 23.74 -1.45
CA LEU A 257 3.49 23.24 -2.79
C LEU A 257 3.65 24.39 -3.78
N ARG A 258 4.31 24.11 -4.88
CA ARG A 258 4.43 25.03 -5.99
C ARG A 258 3.93 24.39 -7.28
N TYR A 259 3.12 25.15 -8.02
CA TYR A 259 2.65 24.76 -9.36
C TYR A 259 2.61 26.01 -10.24
N ARG A 260 3.54 26.11 -11.22
CA ARG A 260 3.72 27.31 -12.04
C ARG A 260 3.93 28.54 -11.14
N ASP A 261 3.05 29.54 -11.21
CA ASP A 261 3.13 30.75 -10.38
C ASP A 261 2.40 30.61 -9.03
N LEU A 262 1.68 29.50 -8.83
CA LEU A 262 0.96 29.25 -7.59
C LEU A 262 1.91 28.71 -6.52
N VAL A 263 1.82 29.27 -5.33
CA VAL A 263 2.52 28.74 -4.14
C VAL A 263 1.50 28.59 -3.01
N LEU A 264 1.39 27.39 -2.46
CA LEU A 264 0.61 27.14 -1.25
C LEU A 264 1.55 27.04 -0.05
N THR A 265 1.29 27.86 0.95
CA THR A 265 2.05 27.90 2.20
C THR A 265 1.69 26.66 3.04
N PRO A 266 2.67 25.97 3.65
CA PRO A 266 2.37 24.77 4.42
C PRO A 266 1.81 25.09 5.81
N ILE A 267 0.97 24.19 6.32
CA ILE A 267 0.58 24.17 7.72
C ILE A 267 1.75 23.58 8.51
N PRO A 268 2.17 24.22 9.63
CA PRO A 268 3.28 23.72 10.42
C PRO A 268 2.91 22.51 11.27
N SER A 269 3.92 21.71 11.63
CA SER A 269 3.81 20.68 12.65
C SER A 269 4.30 21.22 14.00
N PHE A 270 3.68 20.72 15.08
CA PHE A 270 3.99 21.10 16.47
C PHE A 270 4.64 19.91 17.16
N LEU A 271 5.95 19.75 17.00
CA LEU A 271 6.69 18.59 17.53
C LEU A 271 6.67 18.51 19.07
N GLU A 272 6.40 19.62 19.76
CA GLU A 272 6.20 19.62 21.21
C GLU A 272 4.95 18.82 21.66
N ARG A 273 4.03 18.52 20.76
CA ARG A 273 2.85 17.68 21.02
C ARG A 273 3.10 16.20 20.79
N MET A 274 4.31 15.85 20.44
CA MET A 274 4.71 14.47 20.19
C MET A 274 4.65 13.65 21.48
N GLU A 275 4.11 12.44 21.35
CA GLU A 275 3.99 11.49 22.46
C GLU A 275 4.89 10.28 22.19
N VAL A 276 5.66 9.85 23.20
CA VAL A 276 6.49 8.66 23.10
C VAL A 276 5.83 7.55 23.91
N ASN A 277 5.54 6.41 23.27
CA ASN A 277 4.94 5.28 23.96
C ASN A 277 5.98 4.46 24.76
N ALA A 278 5.50 3.43 25.47
CA ALA A 278 6.35 2.59 26.31
C ALA A 278 7.44 1.83 25.51
N SER A 279 7.25 1.61 24.23
CA SER A 279 8.25 0.95 23.36
C SER A 279 9.31 1.91 22.82
N GLY A 280 9.18 3.22 23.08
CA GLY A 280 10.08 4.24 22.55
C GLY A 280 9.70 4.75 21.16
N ALA A 281 8.55 4.36 20.63
CA ALA A 281 8.03 4.87 19.36
C ALA A 281 7.21 6.14 19.55
N VAL A 282 7.20 7.00 18.54
CA VAL A 282 6.60 8.33 18.58
C VAL A 282 5.27 8.36 17.86
N ARG A 283 4.24 8.86 18.55
CA ARG A 283 2.94 9.18 17.96
C ARG A 283 2.95 10.61 17.45
N LEU A 284 2.72 10.79 16.16
CA LEU A 284 2.64 12.12 15.52
C LEU A 284 1.21 12.62 15.29
N ARG A 285 0.22 11.80 15.55
CA ARG A 285 -1.20 12.05 15.24
C ARG A 285 -1.70 13.42 15.72
N HIS A 286 -1.22 13.90 16.87
CA HIS A 286 -1.64 15.15 17.49
C HIS A 286 -0.72 16.34 17.22
N CYS A 287 0.31 16.15 16.37
CA CYS A 287 1.32 17.17 16.08
C CYS A 287 0.94 18.13 14.96
N MET A 288 -0.16 17.87 14.27
CA MET A 288 -0.52 18.63 13.06
C MET A 288 -1.42 19.82 13.39
N GLY A 289 -1.21 20.94 12.70
CA GLY A 289 -2.18 22.04 12.71
C GLY A 289 -3.48 21.65 12.04
N ASP A 290 -4.55 22.34 12.37
CA ASP A 290 -5.90 22.06 11.84
C ASP A 290 -6.14 22.86 10.55
N PRO A 291 -6.46 22.20 9.42
CA PRO A 291 -6.79 22.91 8.17
C PRO A 291 -7.99 23.85 8.28
N ARG A 292 -8.87 23.63 9.29
CA ARG A 292 -10.04 24.48 9.51
C ARG A 292 -9.71 25.81 10.18
N ASP A 293 -8.55 25.95 10.79
CA ASP A 293 -8.12 27.22 11.39
C ASP A 293 -8.00 28.29 10.31
N GLU A 294 -8.46 29.48 10.62
CA GLU A 294 -8.49 30.61 9.67
C GLU A 294 -7.12 30.86 9.04
N LEU A 295 -6.04 30.78 9.83
CA LEU A 295 -4.66 30.97 9.38
C LEU A 295 -4.18 29.89 8.41
N ASN A 296 -4.82 28.72 8.39
CA ASN A 296 -4.43 27.58 7.59
C ASN A 296 -5.27 27.38 6.32
N GLN A 297 -6.29 28.19 6.12
CA GLN A 297 -7.24 28.04 4.99
C GLN A 297 -6.55 28.13 3.62
N GLN A 298 -5.53 28.96 3.51
CA GLN A 298 -4.74 29.11 2.29
C GLN A 298 -3.94 27.84 1.91
N SER A 299 -3.77 26.93 2.86
CA SER A 299 -3.03 25.67 2.64
C SER A 299 -3.95 24.51 2.23
N VAL A 300 -5.26 24.68 2.32
CA VAL A 300 -6.26 23.66 1.98
C VAL A 300 -6.30 23.47 0.47
N LEU A 301 -6.27 22.18 0.06
CA LEU A 301 -6.35 21.84 -1.36
C LEU A 301 -7.77 22.09 -1.91
N PRO A 302 -7.89 22.65 -3.13
CA PRO A 302 -9.20 22.93 -3.74
C PRO A 302 -9.81 21.66 -4.37
N ILE A 303 -10.22 20.72 -3.54
CA ILE A 303 -10.67 19.38 -3.93
C ILE A 303 -11.89 19.44 -4.86
N GLU A 304 -12.74 20.46 -4.71
CA GLU A 304 -13.90 20.71 -5.58
C GLU A 304 -13.53 20.96 -7.04
N LYS A 305 -12.28 21.29 -7.32
CA LYS A 305 -11.76 21.46 -8.69
C LYS A 305 -11.42 20.14 -9.37
N SER A 306 -11.33 19.05 -8.61
CA SER A 306 -11.05 17.74 -9.20
C SER A 306 -12.19 17.30 -10.11
N GLN A 307 -11.87 16.94 -11.34
CA GLN A 307 -12.84 16.42 -12.31
C GLN A 307 -12.98 14.89 -12.21
N GLY A 308 -11.97 14.21 -11.66
CA GLY A 308 -11.95 12.77 -11.53
C GLY A 308 -12.57 12.27 -10.23
N GLN A 309 -12.63 10.95 -10.10
CA GLN A 309 -13.09 10.26 -8.92
C GLN A 309 -11.98 10.16 -7.87
N ILE A 310 -12.33 10.29 -6.61
CA ILE A 310 -11.39 10.20 -5.48
C ILE A 310 -11.89 9.14 -4.50
N LEU A 311 -11.04 8.18 -4.18
CA LEU A 311 -11.29 7.16 -3.16
C LEU A 311 -10.33 7.37 -1.99
N PHE A 312 -10.89 7.66 -0.82
CA PHE A 312 -10.13 7.76 0.43
C PHE A 312 -10.16 6.41 1.14
N ILE A 313 -8.98 5.86 1.40
CA ILE A 313 -8.78 4.63 2.19
C ILE A 313 -8.22 5.05 3.53
N ILE A 314 -8.97 4.82 4.60
CA ILE A 314 -8.66 5.40 5.91
C ILE A 314 -8.59 4.31 6.98
N GLY A 315 -7.44 4.22 7.65
CA GLY A 315 -7.27 3.45 8.88
C GLY A 315 -7.68 4.29 10.08
N GLU A 316 -8.67 3.82 10.84
CA GLU A 316 -9.18 4.56 12.00
C GLU A 316 -8.17 4.62 13.14
N ASP A 317 -7.28 3.61 13.23
CA ASP A 317 -6.22 3.52 14.23
C ASP A 317 -4.87 4.05 13.73
N ASP A 318 -4.88 4.94 12.76
CA ASP A 318 -3.68 5.63 12.28
C ASP A 318 -3.10 6.48 13.40
N GLU A 319 -1.87 6.17 13.82
CA GLU A 319 -1.16 6.85 14.89
C GLU A 319 -0.19 7.92 14.38
N CYS A 320 -0.01 7.99 13.08
CA CYS A 320 0.80 9.01 12.43
C CYS A 320 -0.01 10.27 12.11
N LEU A 321 -1.22 10.09 11.58
CA LEU A 321 -2.11 11.16 11.13
C LEU A 321 -3.55 10.91 11.60
N ASN A 322 -4.29 11.98 11.86
CA ASN A 322 -5.74 11.89 12.03
C ASN A 322 -6.43 11.82 10.65
N SER A 323 -6.14 10.76 9.92
CA SER A 323 -6.52 10.60 8.51
C SER A 323 -8.01 10.68 8.27
N ARG A 324 -8.81 10.14 9.21
CA ARG A 324 -10.27 10.20 9.15
C ARG A 324 -10.79 11.64 9.09
N ASP A 325 -10.29 12.50 9.97
CA ASP A 325 -10.72 13.90 10.03
C ASP A 325 -10.40 14.65 8.73
N TYR A 326 -9.23 14.43 8.15
CA TYR A 326 -8.85 15.05 6.89
C TYR A 326 -9.73 14.58 5.72
N ALA A 327 -10.04 13.29 5.67
CA ALA A 327 -10.93 12.75 4.63
C ALA A 327 -12.37 13.27 4.78
N GLU A 328 -12.87 13.35 6.01
CA GLU A 328 -14.21 13.92 6.28
C GLU A 328 -14.27 15.39 5.87
N GLN A 329 -13.24 16.19 6.18
CA GLN A 329 -13.18 17.58 5.72
C GLN A 329 -13.20 17.68 4.19
N ALA A 330 -12.45 16.80 3.51
CA ALA A 330 -12.41 16.76 2.04
C ALA A 330 -13.80 16.44 1.45
N LEU A 331 -14.48 15.46 2.01
CA LEU A 331 -15.83 15.08 1.56
C LEU A 331 -16.86 16.18 1.83
N ASP A 332 -16.78 16.85 2.98
CA ASP A 332 -17.63 17.99 3.30
C ASP A 332 -17.40 19.16 2.32
N GLN A 333 -16.16 19.41 1.95
CA GLN A 333 -15.82 20.43 0.95
C GLN A 333 -16.41 20.11 -0.42
N LEU A 334 -16.31 18.84 -0.87
CA LEU A 334 -16.96 18.40 -2.10
C LEU A 334 -18.47 18.61 -2.05
N GLN A 335 -19.10 18.16 -0.98
CA GLN A 335 -20.56 18.27 -0.79
C GLN A 335 -21.01 19.74 -0.78
N SER A 336 -20.29 20.63 -0.12
CA SER A 336 -20.61 22.06 -0.06
C SER A 336 -20.55 22.74 -1.43
N HIS A 337 -19.81 22.16 -2.37
CA HIS A 337 -19.71 22.63 -3.77
C HIS A 337 -20.61 21.82 -4.73
N GLY A 338 -21.54 21.03 -4.21
CA GLY A 338 -22.44 20.22 -5.02
C GLY A 338 -21.76 19.08 -5.78
N ARG A 339 -20.62 18.60 -5.28
CA ARG A 339 -19.81 17.54 -5.90
C ARG A 339 -20.02 16.22 -5.16
N SER A 340 -20.06 15.12 -5.90
CA SER A 340 -20.24 13.76 -5.35
C SER A 340 -19.19 12.77 -5.88
N ASN A 341 -18.04 13.27 -6.31
CA ASN A 341 -16.97 12.48 -6.90
C ASN A 341 -15.94 11.96 -5.88
N GLY A 342 -16.25 12.01 -4.59
CA GLY A 342 -15.41 11.47 -3.52
C GLY A 342 -16.12 10.41 -2.71
N ARG A 343 -15.38 9.39 -2.26
CA ARG A 343 -15.89 8.31 -1.42
C ARG A 343 -14.83 7.90 -0.41
N MET A 344 -15.26 7.55 0.81
CA MET A 344 -14.37 7.09 1.87
C MET A 344 -14.68 5.65 2.25
N LEU A 345 -13.66 4.83 2.38
CA LEU A 345 -13.72 3.53 3.05
C LEU A 345 -12.93 3.63 4.35
N LEU A 346 -13.64 3.48 5.45
CA LEU A 346 -13.09 3.58 6.81
C LEU A 346 -12.91 2.18 7.38
N TYR A 347 -11.70 1.88 7.86
CA TYR A 347 -11.34 0.57 8.39
C TYR A 347 -11.00 0.68 9.88
N PRO A 348 -11.93 0.27 10.77
CA PRO A 348 -11.64 0.19 12.19
C PRO A 348 -10.50 -0.78 12.47
N GLY A 349 -9.58 -0.40 13.37
CA GLY A 349 -8.44 -1.22 13.74
C GLY A 349 -7.29 -1.22 12.73
N ALA A 350 -7.43 -0.56 11.60
CA ALA A 350 -6.32 -0.41 10.65
C ALA A 350 -5.46 0.80 10.99
N GLY A 351 -4.15 0.66 10.82
CA GLY A 351 -3.16 1.72 11.04
C GLY A 351 -2.87 2.54 9.79
N HIS A 352 -1.72 3.24 9.84
CA HIS A 352 -1.31 4.17 8.80
C HIS A 352 -0.90 3.49 7.47
N LEU A 353 -0.25 2.33 7.56
CA LEU A 353 0.34 1.65 6.41
C LEU A 353 -0.59 0.54 5.91
N ILE A 354 -1.63 0.90 5.17
CA ILE A 354 -2.53 -0.06 4.50
C ILE A 354 -1.90 -0.44 3.16
N GLU A 355 -1.27 -1.60 3.15
CA GLU A 355 -0.53 -2.17 2.03
C GLU A 355 -1.39 -3.19 1.25
N PRO A 356 -0.93 -3.68 0.08
CA PRO A 356 -1.50 -4.90 -0.49
C PRO A 356 -1.51 -6.05 0.51
N PRO A 357 -2.50 -6.97 0.45
CA PRO A 357 -2.73 -7.93 1.52
C PRO A 357 -1.64 -8.99 1.66
N TYR A 358 -1.71 -9.67 2.80
CA TYR A 358 -0.94 -10.83 3.22
C TYR A 358 0.49 -10.55 3.66
N GLY A 359 0.89 -9.30 3.70
CA GLY A 359 2.12 -8.89 4.37
C GLY A 359 1.89 -8.55 5.85
N PRO A 360 2.95 -8.52 6.67
CA PRO A 360 2.84 -8.27 8.10
C PRO A 360 2.47 -6.81 8.39
N LEU A 361 1.73 -6.61 9.48
CA LEU A 361 1.51 -5.28 10.03
C LEU A 361 2.85 -4.68 10.46
N CYS A 362 3.12 -3.46 9.98
CA CYS A 362 4.17 -2.63 10.54
C CYS A 362 3.53 -1.66 11.54
N TYR A 363 3.58 -1.99 12.82
CA TYR A 363 3.02 -1.16 13.91
C TYR A 363 3.84 0.10 14.15
N GLY A 364 5.15 0.01 13.98
CA GLY A 364 6.09 1.11 14.09
C GLY A 364 7.39 0.78 13.40
N SER A 365 8.07 1.78 12.88
CA SER A 365 9.36 1.59 12.23
C SER A 365 10.21 2.85 12.23
N ARG A 366 11.52 2.67 12.00
CA ARG A 366 12.42 3.79 11.75
C ARG A 366 12.19 4.33 10.35
N THR A 367 12.25 5.64 10.23
CA THR A 367 12.13 6.32 8.95
C THR A 367 13.24 7.35 8.77
N ARG A 368 13.54 7.68 7.53
CA ARG A 368 14.57 8.66 7.17
C ARG A 368 14.25 10.03 7.78
N GLY A 369 15.28 10.67 8.34
CA GLY A 369 15.16 12.04 8.84
C GLY A 369 14.46 12.18 10.19
N PHE A 370 14.10 11.08 10.84
CA PHE A 370 13.53 11.11 12.19
C PHE A 370 14.36 10.26 13.16
N PRO A 371 14.76 10.82 14.33
CA PRO A 371 15.72 10.14 15.22
C PRO A 371 15.13 8.96 15.98
N LEU A 372 13.81 8.90 16.14
CA LEU A 372 13.11 7.85 16.86
C LEU A 372 12.21 7.06 15.92
N PRO A 373 11.86 5.80 16.26
CA PRO A 373 10.87 5.06 15.49
C PRO A 373 9.53 5.78 15.51
N LEU A 374 8.82 5.78 14.40
CA LEU A 374 7.46 6.31 14.30
C LEU A 374 6.44 5.20 14.50
N LEU A 375 5.37 5.54 15.20
CA LEU A 375 4.24 4.67 15.46
C LEU A 375 3.24 4.81 14.30
N TRP A 376 2.92 3.71 13.64
CA TRP A 376 1.93 3.68 12.56
C TRP A 376 0.56 3.22 13.04
N GLY A 377 0.52 2.41 14.10
CA GLY A 377 -0.70 1.88 14.68
C GLY A 377 -1.24 0.64 13.98
N GLY A 378 -2.43 0.24 14.39
CA GLY A 378 -3.15 -0.90 13.84
C GLY A 378 -3.22 -2.10 14.78
N ASP A 379 -4.30 -2.86 14.64
CA ASP A 379 -4.50 -4.17 15.26
C ASP A 379 -4.16 -5.25 14.23
N PRO A 380 -3.35 -6.27 14.55
CA PRO A 380 -2.89 -7.23 13.56
C PRO A 380 -3.99 -7.92 12.75
N VAL A 381 -5.08 -8.34 13.42
CA VAL A 381 -6.19 -9.05 12.76
C VAL A 381 -7.03 -8.08 11.91
N LEU A 382 -7.42 -6.96 12.49
CA LEU A 382 -8.27 -5.97 11.81
C LEU A 382 -7.52 -5.28 10.67
N HIS A 383 -6.23 -5.01 10.86
CA HIS A 383 -5.39 -4.43 9.81
C HIS A 383 -5.23 -5.37 8.61
N ALA A 384 -5.03 -6.67 8.87
CA ALA A 384 -4.95 -7.68 7.82
C ALA A 384 -6.25 -7.77 7.01
N ALA A 385 -7.39 -7.77 7.68
CA ALA A 385 -8.71 -7.75 7.04
C ALA A 385 -8.91 -6.48 6.22
N ALA A 386 -8.47 -5.33 6.74
CA ALA A 386 -8.53 -4.05 6.04
C ALA A 386 -7.69 -4.06 4.76
N GLN A 387 -6.47 -4.59 4.82
CA GLN A 387 -5.60 -4.68 3.63
C GLN A 387 -6.23 -5.55 2.54
N GLU A 388 -6.81 -6.68 2.91
CA GLU A 388 -7.47 -7.60 1.97
C GLU A 388 -8.65 -6.91 1.28
N GLN A 389 -9.53 -6.28 2.04
CA GLN A 389 -10.73 -5.64 1.52
C GLN A 389 -10.38 -4.35 0.75
N ALA A 390 -9.48 -3.51 1.28
CA ALA A 390 -9.06 -2.27 0.64
C ALA A 390 -8.39 -2.51 -0.70
N TRP A 391 -7.50 -3.51 -0.80
CA TRP A 391 -6.83 -3.83 -2.06
C TRP A 391 -7.83 -4.26 -3.14
N ARG A 392 -8.80 -5.08 -2.78
CA ARG A 392 -9.90 -5.48 -3.66
C ARG A 392 -10.68 -4.27 -4.18
N GLU A 393 -11.01 -3.34 -3.29
CA GLU A 393 -11.74 -2.11 -3.64
C GLU A 393 -10.90 -1.16 -4.49
N ILE A 394 -9.60 -1.07 -4.24
CA ILE A 394 -8.67 -0.25 -5.03
C ILE A 394 -8.59 -0.77 -6.47
N LEU A 395 -8.40 -2.08 -6.66
CA LEU A 395 -8.35 -2.68 -7.99
C LEU A 395 -9.68 -2.49 -8.74
N LYS A 396 -10.79 -2.68 -8.05
CA LYS A 396 -12.14 -2.45 -8.60
C LYS A 396 -12.33 -0.98 -9.00
N PHE A 397 -11.92 -0.05 -8.18
CA PHE A 397 -12.00 1.39 -8.42
C PHE A 397 -11.26 1.78 -9.70
N PHE A 398 -10.02 1.33 -9.86
CA PHE A 398 -9.25 1.63 -11.07
C PHE A 398 -9.83 0.96 -12.32
N ARG A 399 -10.30 -0.28 -12.23
CA ARG A 399 -10.98 -0.95 -13.35
C ARG A 399 -12.23 -0.20 -13.78
N GLN A 400 -12.99 0.31 -12.83
CA GLN A 400 -14.22 1.05 -13.11
C GLN A 400 -13.95 2.43 -13.72
N HIS A 401 -12.96 3.16 -13.22
CA HIS A 401 -12.74 4.56 -13.58
C HIS A 401 -11.64 4.78 -14.64
N LEU A 402 -10.88 3.74 -14.96
CA LEU A 402 -9.88 3.74 -16.03
C LEU A 402 -10.25 2.82 -17.19
N ALA A 403 -11.50 2.32 -17.23
CA ALA A 403 -11.95 1.44 -18.29
C ALA A 403 -11.91 2.14 -19.65
N ILE A 404 -11.53 1.37 -20.70
CA ILE A 404 -11.64 1.83 -22.08
C ILE A 404 -13.13 1.98 -22.40
N LEU A 405 -13.57 3.17 -22.78
CA LEU A 405 -14.88 3.38 -23.39
C LEU A 405 -14.80 2.76 -24.79
N ILE A 406 -15.23 1.51 -24.92
CA ILE A 406 -15.50 0.92 -26.22
C ILE A 406 -16.78 1.61 -26.71
N PHE A 407 -16.63 2.63 -27.56
CA PHE A 407 -17.74 3.09 -28.35
C PHE A 407 -18.09 1.95 -29.30
N PRO A 408 -19.32 1.45 -29.32
CA PRO A 408 -19.72 0.54 -30.38
C PRO A 408 -19.50 1.28 -31.70
N ASP A 409 -18.73 0.68 -32.60
CA ASP A 409 -18.58 1.18 -33.95
C ASP A 409 -19.97 1.52 -34.45
N SER A 410 -20.19 2.78 -34.80
CA SER A 410 -21.35 3.21 -35.52
C SER A 410 -21.32 2.38 -36.84
N GLN A 411 -22.18 1.40 -36.90
CA GLN A 411 -22.42 0.65 -38.13
C GLN A 411 -22.66 1.67 -39.24
N SER A 412 -21.71 1.75 -40.15
CA SER A 412 -21.86 2.40 -41.42
C SER A 412 -23.03 1.73 -42.14
N SER A 413 -24.14 2.39 -42.20
CA SER A 413 -25.19 2.14 -43.19
C SER A 413 -24.83 2.74 -44.53
#